data_76b06533f7a8a05d8ef9f1dad0583023
#
_entry.id   76b06533f7a8a05d8ef9f1dad0583023
#
_cell.length_a   1.000
_cell.length_b   1.000
_cell.length_c   1.000
_cell.angle_alpha   90.00
_cell.angle_beta   90.00
_cell.angle_gamma   90.00
#
_symmetry.space_group_name_H-M   'P 1'
#
loop_
_entity.id
_entity.type
_entity.pdbx_description
1 polymer ?
#
loop_
_entity_poly.entity_id
_entity_poly.type
_entity_poly.pdbx_seq_one_letter_code
_entity_poly.pdbx_strand_id
1 'polypeptide(L)'
;MIVFELTMPHVGSWNGKWSGADKRYIRTMDERKVPKECWDKDFYYRWDDGWCACVSVKRTKASEAKKLEMRSSGFCGYDWMIRSIIECGCILTDSERIKNKRMEVK
;
A
#
# COMPACT_ATOMS: atom_id res chain seq x y z
N MET A 1 -14.05 4.97 -6.95
CA MET A 1 -13.17 3.81 -6.79
C MET A 1 -11.86 4.23 -6.19
N ILE A 2 -11.35 3.48 -5.24
CA ILE A 2 -10.04 3.73 -4.65
C ILE A 2 -9.01 2.83 -5.34
N VAL A 3 -7.87 3.41 -5.69
CA VAL A 3 -6.74 2.70 -6.26
C VAL A 3 -5.59 2.73 -5.26
N PHE A 4 -5.13 1.55 -4.87
CA PHE A 4 -3.90 1.37 -4.09
C PHE A 4 -2.79 1.04 -5.06
N GLU A 5 -1.76 1.87 -5.12
CA GLU A 5 -0.58 1.62 -5.96
C GLU A 5 0.65 1.45 -5.08
N LEU A 6 1.23 0.28 -5.15
CA LEU A 6 2.44 -0.06 -4.37
C LEU A 6 3.68 0.06 -5.24
N THR A 7 4.66 0.79 -4.75
CA THR A 7 6.01 0.83 -5.30
C THR A 7 6.99 0.47 -4.20
N MET A 8 8.08 -0.20 -4.55
CA MET A 8 9.06 -0.68 -3.55
C MET A 8 10.49 -0.31 -3.96
N PRO A 9 10.90 0.94 -3.71
CA PRO A 9 12.30 1.31 -3.95
C PRO A 9 13.22 0.73 -2.90
N HIS A 10 14.34 0.20 -3.33
CA HIS A 10 15.41 -0.21 -2.41
C HIS A 10 16.27 1.01 -2.10
N VAL A 11 16.29 1.43 -0.85
CA VAL A 11 17.08 2.59 -0.41
C VAL A 11 18.42 2.08 0.13
N GLY A 12 19.14 1.37 -0.68
CA GLY A 12 20.46 0.90 -0.33
C GLY A 12 21.41 1.19 -1.45
N SER A 13 22.68 1.16 -1.15
CA SER A 13 23.75 1.50 -2.06
C SER A 13 24.04 0.42 -3.08
N TRP A 14 23.19 -0.53 -3.29
CA TRP A 14 23.45 -1.60 -4.24
C TRP A 14 23.37 -1.04 -5.66
N ASN A 15 24.49 -0.60 -6.19
CA ASN A 15 24.66 -0.08 -7.55
C ASN A 15 23.78 1.12 -7.92
N GLY A 16 23.10 1.74 -6.99
CA GLY A 16 22.21 2.85 -7.28
C GLY A 16 21.10 2.52 -8.25
N LYS A 17 20.92 1.27 -8.61
CA LYS A 17 19.88 0.83 -9.53
C LYS A 17 18.77 0.14 -8.78
N TRP A 18 17.59 0.59 -9.03
CA TRP A 18 16.39 0.06 -8.49
C TRP A 18 15.91 -1.13 -9.34
N SER A 19 15.97 -2.32 -8.79
CA SER A 19 15.65 -3.54 -9.55
C SER A 19 14.15 -3.86 -9.60
N GLY A 20 13.32 -3.07 -8.98
CA GLY A 20 11.88 -3.30 -8.96
C GLY A 20 11.06 -2.25 -9.70
N ALA A 21 11.73 -1.36 -10.43
CA ALA A 21 11.12 -0.18 -11.03
C ALA A 21 9.97 -0.47 -12.01
N ASP A 22 10.03 -1.62 -12.64
CA ASP A 22 9.07 -1.95 -13.68
C ASP A 22 7.82 -2.66 -13.15
N LYS A 23 7.81 -3.01 -11.87
CA LYS A 23 6.68 -3.71 -11.29
C LYS A 23 5.74 -2.74 -10.58
N ARG A 24 4.52 -2.68 -11.05
CA ARG A 24 3.46 -1.91 -10.43
C ARG A 24 2.44 -2.86 -9.85
N TYR A 25 2.20 -2.72 -8.57
CA TYR A 25 1.20 -3.51 -7.88
C TYR A 25 0.00 -2.61 -7.62
N ILE A 26 -1.14 -2.95 -8.19
CA ILE A 26 -2.33 -2.12 -8.11
C ILE A 26 -3.51 -2.97 -7.64
N ARG A 27 -4.22 -2.46 -6.66
CA ARG A 27 -5.47 -3.04 -6.19
C ARG A 27 -6.53 -1.95 -6.17
N THR A 28 -7.72 -2.28 -6.64
CA THR A 28 -8.86 -1.37 -6.60
C THR A 28 -9.86 -1.84 -5.56
N MET A 29 -10.59 -0.88 -4.99
CA MET A 29 -11.57 -1.15 -3.95
C MET A 29 -12.66 -0.09 -3.99
N ASP A 30 -13.86 -0.48 -3.58
CA ASP A 30 -14.98 0.46 -3.42
C ASP A 30 -14.59 1.52 -2.39
N GLU A 31 -14.79 2.78 -2.73
CA GLU A 31 -14.42 3.89 -1.85
C GLU A 31 -15.14 3.86 -0.50
N ARG A 32 -16.29 3.21 -0.40
CA ARG A 32 -17.00 3.05 0.87
C ARG A 32 -16.28 2.13 1.85
N LYS A 33 -15.37 1.28 1.36
CA LYS A 33 -14.58 0.36 2.19
C LYS A 33 -13.29 0.97 2.70
N VAL A 34 -12.96 2.19 2.26
CA VAL A 34 -11.72 2.86 2.61
C VAL A 34 -12.05 4.14 3.37
N PRO A 35 -11.52 4.33 4.59
CA PRO A 35 -11.76 5.57 5.35
C PRO A 35 -11.35 6.80 4.56
N LYS A 36 -12.16 7.84 4.61
CA LYS A 36 -11.91 9.08 3.87
C LYS A 36 -10.57 9.72 4.25
N GLU A 37 -10.13 9.53 5.48
CA GLU A 37 -8.87 10.05 5.97
C GLU A 37 -7.67 9.50 5.21
N CYS A 38 -7.84 8.35 4.55
CA CYS A 38 -6.78 7.70 3.79
C CYS A 38 -6.76 8.12 2.32
N TRP A 39 -7.81 8.77 1.83
CA TRP A 39 -7.91 9.13 0.41
C TRP A 39 -6.87 10.18 0.02
N ASP A 40 -6.28 10.00 -1.16
CA ASP A 40 -5.31 10.91 -1.76
C ASP A 40 -4.08 11.13 -0.88
N LYS A 41 -3.68 10.09 -0.17
CA LYS A 41 -2.50 10.09 0.69
C LYS A 41 -1.53 8.99 0.31
N ASP A 42 -0.28 9.17 0.71
CA ASP A 42 0.78 8.19 0.55
C ASP A 42 1.14 7.62 1.90
N PHE A 43 1.38 6.32 1.94
CA PHE A 43 1.77 5.61 3.14
C PHE A 43 3.09 4.90 2.90
N TYR A 44 3.96 4.89 3.92
CA TYR A 44 5.32 4.38 3.80
C TYR A 44 5.59 3.30 4.83
N TYR A 45 6.37 2.31 4.41
CA TYR A 45 6.86 1.29 5.31
C TYR A 45 8.31 0.97 4.95
N ARG A 46 9.15 0.74 5.95
CA ARG A 46 10.58 0.47 5.74
C ARG A 46 10.98 -0.81 6.46
N TRP A 47 11.63 -1.70 5.72
CA TRP A 47 12.25 -2.90 6.29
C TRP A 47 13.66 -2.61 6.76
N ASP A 48 14.18 -3.46 7.66
CA ASP A 48 15.51 -3.32 8.22
C ASP A 48 16.62 -3.48 7.19
N ASP A 49 16.37 -4.21 6.12
CA ASP A 49 17.32 -4.43 5.04
C ASP A 49 17.45 -3.27 4.05
N GLY A 50 16.73 -2.19 4.28
CA GLY A 50 16.78 -1.01 3.45
C GLY A 50 15.69 -0.91 2.39
N TRP A 51 14.87 -1.92 2.23
CA TRP A 51 13.72 -1.84 1.33
C TRP A 51 12.64 -0.95 1.94
N CYS A 52 11.96 -0.23 1.07
CA CYS A 52 10.83 0.61 1.45
C CYS A 52 9.63 0.26 0.59
N ALA A 53 8.46 0.46 1.16
CA ALA A 53 7.21 0.39 0.41
C ALA A 53 6.54 1.76 0.46
N CYS A 54 6.00 2.18 -0.67
CA CYS A 54 5.15 3.36 -0.75
C CYS A 54 3.83 2.93 -1.35
N VAL A 55 2.74 3.14 -0.62
CA VAL A 55 1.39 2.85 -1.12
C VAL A 55 0.64 4.15 -1.28
N SER A 56 0.35 4.51 -2.53
CA SER A 56 -0.48 5.65 -2.86
C SER A 56 -1.94 5.23 -2.87
N VAL A 57 -2.79 6.01 -2.20
CA VAL A 57 -4.23 5.77 -2.14
C VAL A 57 -4.92 6.92 -2.88
N LYS A 58 -5.50 6.64 -4.04
CA LYS A 58 -6.09 7.68 -4.88
C LYS A 58 -7.52 7.36 -5.26
N ARG A 59 -8.37 8.39 -5.25
CA ARG A 59 -9.70 8.28 -5.84
C ARG A 59 -9.59 8.39 -7.35
N THR A 60 -10.23 7.46 -8.05
CA THR A 60 -10.15 7.38 -9.51
C THR A 60 -11.48 6.91 -10.04
N LYS A 61 -11.79 7.28 -11.28
CA LYS A 61 -12.98 6.78 -11.96
C LYS A 61 -12.88 5.26 -12.14
N ALA A 62 -14.01 4.57 -12.05
CA ALA A 62 -14.04 3.11 -12.15
C ALA A 62 -13.42 2.60 -13.45
N SER A 63 -13.63 3.28 -14.57
CA SER A 63 -13.05 2.88 -15.86
C SER A 63 -11.52 2.96 -15.87
N GLU A 64 -10.97 4.02 -15.29
CA GLU A 64 -9.52 4.18 -15.17
C GLU A 64 -8.92 3.17 -14.19
N ALA A 65 -9.60 2.93 -13.09
CA ALA A 65 -9.18 1.98 -12.08
C ALA A 65 -9.01 0.58 -12.68
N LYS A 66 -9.98 0.15 -13.49
CA LYS A 66 -9.92 -1.15 -14.17
C LYS A 66 -8.72 -1.26 -15.10
N LYS A 67 -8.44 -0.21 -15.86
CA LYS A 67 -7.29 -0.19 -16.77
C LYS A 67 -5.97 -0.33 -16.01
N LEU A 68 -5.85 0.35 -14.89
CA LEU A 68 -4.66 0.29 -14.06
C LEU A 68 -4.50 -1.11 -13.45
N GLU A 69 -5.56 -1.69 -12.95
CA GLU A 69 -5.53 -3.02 -12.35
C GLU A 69 -5.11 -4.08 -13.36
N MET A 70 -5.55 -3.97 -14.61
CA MET A 70 -5.17 -4.89 -15.68
C MET A 70 -3.67 -4.87 -15.99
N ARG A 71 -3.00 -3.77 -15.68
CA ARG A 71 -1.55 -3.62 -15.90
C ARG A 71 -0.73 -3.97 -14.67
N SER A 72 -1.39 -4.42 -13.63
CA SER A 72 -0.75 -4.71 -12.36
C SER A 72 0.02 -6.03 -12.42
N SER A 73 1.11 -6.09 -11.66
CA SER A 73 1.87 -7.33 -11.45
C SER A 73 1.24 -8.23 -10.39
N GLY A 74 0.11 -7.80 -9.82
CA GLY A 74 -0.55 -8.51 -8.74
C GLY A 74 -0.17 -7.96 -7.37
N PHE A 75 -1.08 -8.06 -6.41
CA PHE A 75 -0.90 -7.47 -5.08
C PHE A 75 -0.86 -8.55 -3.98
N CYS A 76 -0.96 -9.79 -4.37
CA CYS A 76 -1.22 -10.93 -3.51
C CYS A 76 -0.31 -11.01 -2.27
N GLY A 77 0.97 -10.76 -2.40
CA GLY A 77 1.90 -10.82 -1.27
C GLY A 77 1.90 -9.60 -0.35
N TYR A 78 1.14 -8.56 -0.69
CA TYR A 78 1.18 -7.27 0.00
C TYR A 78 -0.19 -6.78 0.48
N ASP A 79 -1.17 -7.66 0.45
CA ASP A 79 -2.52 -7.31 0.91
C ASP A 79 -2.56 -6.85 2.37
N TRP A 80 -1.62 -7.31 3.17
CA TRP A 80 -1.51 -6.91 4.56
C TRP A 80 -1.27 -5.40 4.72
N MET A 81 -0.61 -4.77 3.74
CA MET A 81 -0.38 -3.33 3.75
C MET A 81 -1.68 -2.56 3.57
N ILE A 82 -2.50 -2.99 2.61
CA ILE A 82 -3.81 -2.37 2.38
C ILE A 82 -4.70 -2.52 3.61
N ARG A 83 -4.72 -3.70 4.20
CA ARG A 83 -5.50 -3.99 5.40
C ARG A 83 -5.07 -3.12 6.56
N SER A 84 -3.76 -2.94 6.73
CA SER A 84 -3.21 -2.09 7.77
C SER A 84 -3.60 -0.63 7.58
N ILE A 85 -3.53 -0.12 6.36
CA ILE A 85 -3.92 1.26 6.04
C ILE A 85 -5.40 1.49 6.41
N ILE A 86 -6.26 0.56 6.02
CA ILE A 86 -7.70 0.67 6.28
C ILE A 86 -8.00 0.62 7.78
N GLU A 87 -7.35 -0.28 8.50
CA GLU A 87 -7.65 -0.51 9.92
C GLU A 87 -6.92 0.45 10.86
N CYS A 88 -5.73 0.89 10.51
CA CYS A 88 -4.85 1.64 11.41
C CYS A 88 -4.44 3.02 10.90
N GLY A 89 -4.69 3.33 9.62
CA GLY A 89 -4.26 4.59 9.03
C GLY A 89 -2.75 4.68 8.80
N CYS A 90 -2.05 3.56 8.86
CA CYS A 90 -0.61 3.47 8.60
C CYS A 90 -0.26 2.03 8.26
N ILE A 91 0.94 1.80 7.72
CA ILE A 91 1.37 0.44 7.37
C ILE A 91 2.11 -0.16 8.57
N LEU A 92 1.52 -1.18 9.16
CA LEU A 92 2.09 -1.93 10.28
C LEU A 92 2.15 -3.40 9.93
N THR A 93 3.12 -4.12 10.49
CA THR A 93 3.15 -5.58 10.39
C THR A 93 1.94 -6.17 11.11
N ASP A 94 1.61 -7.43 10.84
CA ASP A 94 0.48 -8.09 11.50
C ASP A 94 0.59 -8.04 13.02
N SER A 95 1.79 -8.27 13.55
CA SER A 95 2.03 -8.22 15.00
C SER A 95 1.79 -6.82 15.56
N GLU A 96 2.30 -5.80 14.88
CA GLU A 96 2.12 -4.41 15.29
C GLU A 96 0.65 -3.98 15.21
N ARG A 97 -0.05 -4.43 14.17
CA ARG A 97 -1.46 -4.13 13.97
C ARG A 97 -2.33 -4.71 15.07
N ILE A 98 -2.09 -5.94 15.45
CA ILE A 98 -2.81 -6.59 16.55
C ILE A 98 -2.58 -5.86 17.86
N LYS A 99 -1.33 -5.49 18.13
CA LYS A 99 -0.97 -4.74 19.31
C LYS A 99 -1.65 -3.37 19.35
N ASN A 100 -1.69 -2.69 18.21
CA ASN A 100 -2.34 -1.39 18.10
C ASN A 100 -3.84 -1.47 18.37
N LYS A 101 -4.51 -2.50 17.85
CA LYS A 101 -5.92 -2.74 18.12
C LYS A 101 -6.21 -2.95 19.60
N ARG A 102 -5.35 -3.69 20.29
CA ARG A 102 -5.49 -3.92 21.73
C ARG A 102 -5.43 -2.61 22.53
N MET A 103 -4.62 -1.67 22.07
CA MET A 103 -4.50 -0.37 22.73
C MET A 103 -5.73 0.50 22.53
N GLU A 104 -6.44 0.30 21.42
CA GLU A 104 -7.68 1.06 21.15
C GLU A 104 -8.88 0.57 21.92
N VAL A 105 -8.85 -0.65 22.42
CA VAL A 105 -9.99 -1.33 23.06
C VAL A 105 -10.02 -1.10 24.58
N LYS A 106 -9.34 -0.11 25.05
CA LYS A 106 -9.38 0.23 26.47
C LYS A 106 -10.66 0.95 26.85
#